data_07d5c9274260fd755e4cad2e7ac3ef50
#
_entry.id   07d5c9274260fd755e4cad2e7ac3ef50
#
_cell.length_a   1.000
_cell.length_b   1.000
_cell.length_c   1.000
_cell.angle_alpha   90.00
_cell.angle_beta   90.00
_cell.angle_gamma   90.00
#
_symmetry.space_group_name_H-M   'P 1'
#
loop_
_entity.id
_entity.type
_entity.pdbx_description
1 polymer ?
#
loop_
_entity_poly.entity_id
_entity_poly.type
_entity_poly.pdbx_seq_one_letter_code
_entity_poly.pdbx_strand_id
1 'polypeptide(L)'
;MVVLACAFWYELASHALGPQGRREVVQVTAGESMDSIAAQLSAHHVIGSSLAFRLFDLVHGSPTVLPGYYALHGNETFAQVRAALAAGPNIYAVTVQRGLTLAEVATRVDGLQGHADGGFARAATSGAVRSEFSPAGSDDLEGLLGTGTYQVQPGESDTTLLTDMVRRFDAQATAAGLSATSASALGLTPYQVITAASIVEKEGYYFKNMPDVARVIYNRLADGTPLDMNSTVFYSLGQDGGVFTETDRNLPTPYNTYLNTGLTPTPICTPSPQALSAAVHPPAGGWLYFVLVNKDGTEAFAVTYAEQLANEQLAKERGVG
;
A
#
# COMPACT_ATOMS: atom_id res chain seq x y z
N MET A 1 -28.15 -43.54 -29.28
CA MET A 1 -28.80 -42.71 -28.26
C MET A 1 -27.76 -42.00 -27.33
N VAL A 2 -26.82 -42.72 -26.70
CA VAL A 2 -25.82 -42.15 -25.78
C VAL A 2 -24.96 -41.04 -26.44
N VAL A 3 -24.44 -41.27 -27.64
CA VAL A 3 -23.59 -40.33 -28.40
C VAL A 3 -24.35 -39.03 -28.72
N LEU A 4 -25.62 -39.10 -29.10
CA LEU A 4 -26.46 -37.92 -29.35
C LEU A 4 -26.78 -37.15 -28.08
N ALA A 5 -26.99 -37.85 -26.97
CA ALA A 5 -27.19 -37.21 -25.68
C ALA A 5 -25.92 -36.48 -25.16
N CYS A 6 -24.73 -37.07 -25.34
CA CYS A 6 -23.45 -36.47 -25.02
C CYS A 6 -23.16 -35.25 -25.91
N ALA A 7 -23.42 -35.33 -27.22
CA ALA A 7 -23.28 -34.23 -28.15
C ALA A 7 -24.22 -33.05 -27.80
N PHE A 8 -25.48 -33.37 -27.51
CA PHE A 8 -26.46 -32.36 -27.08
C PHE A 8 -26.08 -31.70 -25.75
N TRP A 9 -25.62 -32.48 -24.77
CA TRP A 9 -25.12 -31.95 -23.49
C TRP A 9 -23.90 -31.04 -23.71
N TYR A 10 -22.97 -31.45 -24.56
CA TYR A 10 -21.79 -30.65 -24.88
C TYR A 10 -22.16 -29.32 -25.54
N GLU A 11 -23.06 -29.37 -26.53
CA GLU A 11 -23.58 -28.14 -27.18
C GLU A 11 -24.24 -27.20 -26.18
N LEU A 12 -25.08 -27.72 -25.29
CA LEU A 12 -25.70 -26.92 -24.22
C LEU A 12 -24.67 -26.34 -23.26
N ALA A 13 -23.63 -27.06 -22.93
CA ALA A 13 -22.58 -26.61 -21.99
C ALA A 13 -21.59 -25.62 -22.61
N SER A 14 -21.37 -25.70 -23.95
CA SER A 14 -20.40 -24.87 -24.66
C SER A 14 -20.96 -23.50 -25.10
N HIS A 15 -22.27 -23.36 -25.13
CA HIS A 15 -22.94 -22.12 -25.49
C HIS A 15 -23.53 -21.41 -24.27
N ALA A 16 -23.49 -20.09 -24.27
CA ALA A 16 -24.15 -19.29 -23.23
C ALA A 16 -25.68 -19.42 -23.34
N LEU A 17 -26.31 -20.01 -22.36
CA LEU A 17 -27.78 -20.14 -22.30
C LEU A 17 -28.37 -19.00 -21.48
N GLY A 18 -28.69 -17.88 -22.11
CA GLY A 18 -29.28 -16.73 -21.47
C GLY A 18 -28.39 -15.47 -21.48
N PRO A 19 -28.79 -14.42 -20.74
CA PRO A 19 -28.05 -13.18 -20.70
C PRO A 19 -26.70 -13.36 -20.01
N GLN A 20 -25.75 -12.50 -20.35
CA GLN A 20 -24.45 -12.41 -19.70
C GLN A 20 -24.65 -12.17 -18.19
N GLY A 21 -23.97 -12.96 -17.37
CA GLY A 21 -24.02 -12.88 -15.93
C GLY A 21 -23.23 -11.71 -15.34
N ARG A 22 -23.09 -11.70 -14.04
CA ARG A 22 -22.24 -10.72 -13.34
C ARG A 22 -20.78 -10.89 -13.75
N ARG A 23 -20.05 -9.80 -13.61
CA ARG A 23 -18.60 -9.81 -13.76
C ARG A 23 -17.97 -10.56 -12.59
N GLU A 24 -17.14 -11.52 -12.89
CA GLU A 24 -16.41 -12.36 -11.94
C GLU A 24 -14.90 -12.16 -12.17
N VAL A 25 -14.13 -12.24 -11.10
CA VAL A 25 -12.66 -12.17 -11.15
C VAL A 25 -12.08 -13.51 -10.79
N VAL A 26 -11.35 -14.09 -11.74
CA VAL A 26 -10.65 -15.37 -11.56
C VAL A 26 -9.16 -15.10 -11.49
N GLN A 27 -8.50 -15.58 -10.44
CA GLN A 27 -7.07 -15.48 -10.28
C GLN A 27 -6.40 -16.76 -10.80
N VAL A 28 -5.48 -16.60 -11.75
CA VAL A 28 -4.61 -17.68 -12.21
C VAL A 28 -3.22 -17.51 -11.58
N THR A 29 -2.74 -18.54 -10.91
CA THR A 29 -1.42 -18.55 -10.28
C THR A 29 -0.35 -19.12 -11.23
N ALA A 30 0.92 -18.79 -10.96
CA ALA A 30 2.03 -19.31 -11.78
C ALA A 30 2.10 -20.84 -11.72
N GLY A 31 2.10 -21.49 -12.89
CA GLY A 31 2.13 -22.95 -13.00
C GLY A 31 0.80 -23.66 -12.73
N GLU A 32 -0.29 -22.92 -12.65
CA GLU A 32 -1.61 -23.51 -12.46
C GLU A 32 -2.05 -24.33 -13.68
N SER A 33 -2.63 -25.49 -13.43
CA SER A 33 -3.09 -26.39 -14.51
C SER A 33 -4.42 -25.89 -15.11
N MET A 34 -4.65 -26.18 -16.39
CA MET A 34 -5.93 -25.89 -17.05
C MET A 34 -7.11 -26.59 -16.35
N ASP A 35 -6.88 -27.72 -15.71
CA ASP A 35 -7.89 -28.42 -14.91
C ASP A 35 -8.35 -27.61 -13.71
N SER A 36 -7.39 -26.98 -13.00
CA SER A 36 -7.66 -26.09 -11.87
C SER A 36 -8.38 -24.82 -12.34
N ILE A 37 -7.90 -24.22 -13.42
CA ILE A 37 -8.52 -23.03 -14.03
C ILE A 37 -9.97 -23.34 -14.43
N ALA A 38 -10.23 -24.45 -15.10
CA ALA A 38 -11.59 -24.86 -15.48
C ALA A 38 -12.50 -25.07 -14.27
N ALA A 39 -11.97 -25.62 -13.18
CA ALA A 39 -12.72 -25.79 -11.93
C ALA A 39 -13.10 -24.43 -11.31
N GLN A 40 -12.15 -23.48 -11.27
CA GLN A 40 -12.42 -22.11 -10.79
C GLN A 40 -13.47 -21.41 -11.67
N LEU A 41 -13.33 -21.45 -13.01
CA LEU A 41 -14.28 -20.85 -13.94
C LEU A 41 -15.70 -21.38 -13.72
N SER A 42 -15.85 -22.69 -13.45
CA SER A 42 -17.16 -23.29 -13.14
C SER A 42 -17.67 -22.89 -11.76
N ALA A 43 -16.80 -22.82 -10.75
CA ALA A 43 -17.17 -22.38 -9.39
C ALA A 43 -17.64 -20.91 -9.36
N HIS A 44 -17.06 -20.06 -10.21
CA HIS A 44 -17.48 -18.66 -10.41
C HIS A 44 -18.62 -18.48 -11.41
N HIS A 45 -19.25 -19.57 -11.86
CA HIS A 45 -20.34 -19.54 -12.85
C HIS A 45 -20.00 -18.83 -14.17
N VAL A 46 -18.71 -18.69 -14.49
CA VAL A 46 -18.26 -18.17 -15.79
C VAL A 46 -18.64 -19.15 -16.90
N ILE A 47 -18.46 -20.44 -16.63
CA ILE A 47 -18.86 -21.55 -17.53
C ILE A 47 -19.79 -22.53 -16.83
N GLY A 48 -20.61 -23.20 -17.62
CA GLY A 48 -21.60 -24.14 -17.07
C GLY A 48 -21.00 -25.49 -16.63
N SER A 49 -19.84 -25.90 -17.18
CA SER A 49 -19.23 -27.21 -16.89
C SER A 49 -17.72 -27.18 -17.11
N SER A 50 -16.95 -27.48 -16.07
CA SER A 50 -15.49 -27.62 -16.14
C SER A 50 -15.07 -28.79 -17.00
N LEU A 51 -15.80 -29.94 -16.94
CA LEU A 51 -15.51 -31.11 -17.75
C LEU A 51 -15.71 -30.84 -19.25
N ALA A 52 -16.82 -30.17 -19.61
CA ALA A 52 -17.09 -29.82 -21.00
C ALA A 52 -16.06 -28.83 -21.55
N PHE A 53 -15.65 -27.85 -20.73
CA PHE A 53 -14.61 -26.88 -21.09
C PHE A 53 -13.25 -27.56 -21.33
N ARG A 54 -12.87 -28.53 -20.51
CA ARG A 54 -11.64 -29.30 -20.69
C ARG A 54 -11.66 -30.14 -22.00
N LEU A 55 -12.81 -30.73 -22.34
CA LEU A 55 -12.97 -31.42 -23.62
C LEU A 55 -12.87 -30.45 -24.80
N PHE A 56 -13.45 -29.26 -24.68
CA PHE A 56 -13.33 -28.20 -25.66
C PHE A 56 -11.86 -27.79 -25.86
N ASP A 57 -11.16 -27.58 -24.77
CA ASP A 57 -9.74 -27.16 -24.76
C ASP A 57 -8.83 -28.25 -25.36
N LEU A 58 -9.10 -29.51 -25.05
CA LEU A 58 -8.36 -30.65 -25.66
C LEU A 58 -8.48 -30.67 -27.17
N VAL A 59 -9.67 -30.35 -27.72
CA VAL A 59 -9.93 -30.38 -29.18
C VAL A 59 -9.32 -29.15 -29.87
N HIS A 60 -9.35 -27.98 -29.21
CA HIS A 60 -8.91 -26.69 -29.80
C HIS A 60 -7.47 -26.32 -29.44
N GLY A 61 -6.80 -27.12 -28.60
CA GLY A 61 -5.48 -26.85 -28.05
C GLY A 61 -5.53 -25.88 -26.90
N SER A 62 -4.85 -26.19 -25.79
CA SER A 62 -4.78 -25.33 -24.60
C SER A 62 -4.01 -24.05 -24.92
N PRO A 63 -4.56 -22.85 -24.60
CA PRO A 63 -3.82 -21.62 -24.74
C PRO A 63 -2.71 -21.55 -23.69
N THR A 64 -1.66 -20.76 -23.96
CA THR A 64 -0.73 -20.34 -22.92
C THR A 64 -1.44 -19.31 -22.04
N VAL A 65 -1.73 -19.69 -20.78
CA VAL A 65 -2.38 -18.79 -19.82
C VAL A 65 -1.32 -18.17 -18.93
N LEU A 66 -1.27 -16.86 -18.90
CA LEU A 66 -0.35 -16.12 -18.04
C LEU A 66 -0.94 -16.00 -16.62
N PRO A 67 -0.09 -16.01 -15.56
CA PRO A 67 -0.57 -15.74 -14.21
C PRO A 67 -1.08 -14.30 -14.09
N GLY A 68 -2.16 -14.11 -13.34
CA GLY A 68 -2.77 -12.80 -13.14
C GLY A 68 -4.26 -12.88 -12.86
N TYR A 69 -4.92 -11.74 -12.92
CA TYR A 69 -6.36 -11.62 -12.69
C TYR A 69 -7.11 -11.47 -14.02
N TYR A 70 -8.16 -12.26 -14.17
CA TYR A 70 -9.02 -12.27 -15.35
C TYR A 70 -10.43 -11.85 -14.96
N ALA A 71 -10.89 -10.73 -15.50
CA ALA A 71 -12.29 -10.33 -15.41
C ALA A 71 -13.06 -11.01 -16.55
N LEU A 72 -13.97 -11.87 -16.18
CA LEU A 72 -14.85 -12.62 -17.07
C LEU A 72 -16.30 -12.38 -16.63
N HIS A 73 -17.26 -12.72 -17.45
CA HIS A 73 -18.65 -12.63 -17.03
C HIS A 73 -19.21 -14.03 -16.80
N GLY A 74 -20.18 -14.13 -15.92
CA GLY A 74 -20.94 -15.35 -15.80
C GLY A 74 -21.63 -15.71 -17.11
N ASN A 75 -21.77 -16.99 -17.38
CA ASN A 75 -22.42 -17.51 -18.56
C ASN A 75 -21.78 -17.09 -19.90
N GLU A 76 -20.43 -17.14 -19.96
CA GLU A 76 -19.70 -16.97 -21.23
C GLU A 76 -19.58 -18.27 -22.01
N THR A 77 -19.47 -18.16 -23.33
CA THR A 77 -19.16 -19.33 -24.18
C THR A 77 -17.71 -19.79 -23.97
N PHE A 78 -17.44 -21.06 -24.18
CA PHE A 78 -16.08 -21.60 -24.07
C PHE A 78 -15.09 -20.91 -25.01
N ALA A 79 -15.53 -20.49 -26.20
CA ALA A 79 -14.69 -19.76 -27.14
C ALA A 79 -14.31 -18.36 -26.61
N GLN A 80 -15.25 -17.64 -25.97
CA GLN A 80 -14.99 -16.34 -25.34
C GLN A 80 -14.01 -16.48 -24.19
N VAL A 81 -14.25 -17.42 -23.28
CA VAL A 81 -13.35 -17.68 -22.13
C VAL A 81 -11.96 -18.04 -22.63
N ARG A 82 -11.83 -18.96 -23.60
CA ARG A 82 -10.54 -19.36 -24.17
C ARG A 82 -9.81 -18.18 -24.82
N ALA A 83 -10.52 -17.33 -25.55
CA ALA A 83 -9.96 -16.12 -26.16
C ALA A 83 -9.46 -15.13 -25.09
N ALA A 84 -10.22 -14.94 -24.02
CA ALA A 84 -9.84 -14.09 -22.90
C ALA A 84 -8.60 -14.62 -22.17
N LEU A 85 -8.54 -15.94 -21.90
CA LEU A 85 -7.38 -16.57 -21.28
C LEU A 85 -6.13 -16.46 -22.16
N ALA A 86 -6.28 -16.63 -23.49
CA ALA A 86 -5.19 -16.49 -24.44
C ALA A 86 -4.69 -15.06 -24.60
N ALA A 87 -5.57 -14.06 -24.43
CA ALA A 87 -5.23 -12.64 -24.48
C ALA A 87 -4.40 -12.19 -23.27
N GLY A 88 -4.43 -12.97 -22.17
CA GLY A 88 -3.73 -12.65 -20.94
C GLY A 88 -4.60 -11.94 -19.89
N PRO A 89 -4.02 -11.69 -18.70
CA PRO A 89 -4.73 -11.00 -17.60
C PRO A 89 -5.23 -9.62 -18.05
N ASN A 90 -6.45 -9.32 -17.65
CA ASN A 90 -7.09 -8.03 -17.99
C ASN A 90 -7.47 -7.21 -16.75
N ILE A 91 -7.06 -7.64 -15.57
CA ILE A 91 -7.02 -6.83 -14.36
C ILE A 91 -5.58 -6.82 -13.88
N TYR A 92 -5.10 -5.64 -13.60
CA TYR A 92 -3.79 -5.43 -12.99
C TYR A 92 -3.96 -5.22 -11.49
N ALA A 93 -2.91 -5.46 -10.73
CA ALA A 93 -2.89 -5.19 -9.31
C ALA A 93 -1.73 -4.27 -8.98
N VAL A 94 -2.01 -3.21 -8.24
CA VAL A 94 -0.99 -2.35 -7.65
C VAL A 94 -1.05 -2.49 -6.13
N THR A 95 0.11 -2.70 -5.51
CA THR A 95 0.20 -2.80 -4.05
C THR A 95 0.86 -1.55 -3.49
N VAL A 96 0.12 -0.81 -2.67
CA VAL A 96 0.63 0.28 -1.84
C VAL A 96 1.12 -0.35 -0.55
N GLN A 97 2.43 -0.46 -0.42
CA GLN A 97 3.09 -0.92 0.80
C GLN A 97 3.29 0.25 1.76
N ARG A 98 3.39 -0.05 3.05
CA ARG A 98 3.80 0.93 4.05
C ARG A 98 5.17 1.53 3.71
N GLY A 99 5.38 2.77 4.06
CA GLY A 99 6.66 3.44 3.84
C GLY A 99 6.91 3.93 2.42
N LEU A 100 6.01 3.67 1.45
CA LEU A 100 6.14 4.22 0.10
C LEU A 100 5.79 5.70 0.07
N THR A 101 6.52 6.46 -0.73
CA THR A 101 6.17 7.83 -1.11
C THR A 101 5.11 7.84 -2.21
N LEU A 102 4.43 8.96 -2.39
CA LEU A 102 3.49 9.16 -3.50
C LEU A 102 4.18 8.93 -4.86
N ALA A 103 5.43 9.38 -5.02
CA ALA A 103 6.21 9.20 -6.25
C ALA A 103 6.48 7.72 -6.55
N GLU A 104 6.79 6.92 -5.53
CA GLU A 104 7.00 5.47 -5.71
C GLU A 104 5.70 4.74 -6.06
N VAL A 105 4.58 5.16 -5.47
CA VAL A 105 3.25 4.63 -5.84
C VAL A 105 2.91 5.03 -7.28
N ALA A 106 3.14 6.29 -7.68
CA ALA A 106 2.93 6.77 -9.04
C ALA A 106 3.73 5.95 -10.06
N THR A 107 5.02 5.69 -9.78
CA THR A 107 5.87 4.86 -10.65
C THR A 107 5.29 3.44 -10.84
N ARG A 108 4.68 2.86 -9.81
CA ARG A 108 4.05 1.54 -9.90
C ARG A 108 2.77 1.57 -10.73
N VAL A 109 1.99 2.65 -10.64
CA VAL A 109 0.76 2.83 -11.44
C VAL A 109 1.10 3.12 -12.90
N ASP A 110 2.08 3.98 -13.16
CA ASP A 110 2.54 4.31 -14.52
C ASP A 110 3.07 3.07 -15.26
N GLY A 111 3.56 2.06 -14.55
CA GLY A 111 3.95 0.77 -15.11
C GLY A 111 2.79 -0.13 -15.55
N LEU A 112 1.53 0.23 -15.26
CA LEU A 112 0.36 -0.57 -15.64
C LEU A 112 -0.10 -0.20 -17.06
N GLN A 113 -0.56 -1.22 -17.79
CA GLN A 113 -1.08 -0.99 -19.14
C GLN A 113 -2.32 -0.08 -19.12
N GLY A 114 -2.26 0.99 -19.92
CA GLY A 114 -3.35 1.97 -20.04
C GLY A 114 -3.25 3.18 -19.13
N HIS A 115 -2.22 3.23 -18.28
CA HIS A 115 -1.87 4.40 -17.48
C HIS A 115 -0.73 5.19 -18.16
N ALA A 116 -0.87 6.52 -18.18
CA ALA A 116 0.12 7.37 -18.84
C ALA A 116 1.21 7.80 -17.86
N ASP A 117 2.46 7.89 -18.32
CA ASP A 117 3.58 8.37 -17.53
C ASP A 117 3.25 9.70 -16.82
N GLY A 118 3.34 9.71 -15.51
CA GLY A 118 3.05 10.83 -14.63
C GLY A 118 1.55 11.19 -14.56
N GLY A 119 0.65 10.36 -15.06
CA GLY A 119 -0.80 10.58 -14.99
C GLY A 119 -1.30 10.56 -13.55
N PHE A 120 -0.90 9.53 -12.82
CA PHE A 120 -1.28 9.36 -11.42
C PHE A 120 -0.73 10.49 -10.52
N ALA A 121 0.54 10.86 -10.68
CA ALA A 121 1.15 11.97 -9.93
C ALA A 121 0.43 13.30 -10.19
N ARG A 122 0.08 13.60 -11.45
CA ARG A 122 -0.72 14.79 -11.80
C ARG A 122 -2.11 14.75 -11.16
N ALA A 123 -2.79 13.60 -11.18
CA ALA A 123 -4.09 13.45 -10.51
C ALA A 123 -3.98 13.72 -9.01
N ALA A 124 -2.90 13.24 -8.37
CA ALA A 124 -2.66 13.36 -6.93
C ALA A 124 -2.36 14.79 -6.45
N THR A 125 -2.00 15.69 -7.36
CA THR A 125 -1.72 17.12 -7.05
C THR A 125 -2.71 18.09 -7.72
N SER A 126 -3.78 17.56 -8.32
CA SER A 126 -4.76 18.37 -9.05
C SER A 126 -5.87 18.97 -8.19
N GLY A 127 -6.00 18.50 -6.94
CA GLY A 127 -7.13 18.82 -6.06
C GLY A 127 -8.46 18.13 -6.44
N ALA A 128 -8.47 17.29 -7.48
CA ALA A 128 -9.66 16.53 -7.88
C ALA A 128 -10.06 15.45 -6.87
N VAL A 129 -9.08 14.92 -6.11
CA VAL A 129 -9.27 13.96 -5.02
C VAL A 129 -8.72 14.57 -3.74
N ARG A 130 -9.43 14.42 -2.66
CA ARG A 130 -9.02 14.93 -1.33
C ARG A 130 -9.35 13.91 -0.26
N SER A 131 -8.44 13.79 0.71
CA SER A 131 -8.72 13.10 1.96
C SER A 131 -9.53 14.01 2.90
N GLU A 132 -10.35 13.45 3.76
CA GLU A 132 -11.00 14.20 4.84
C GLU A 132 -9.99 14.82 5.82
N PHE A 133 -8.78 14.30 5.85
CA PHE A 133 -7.68 14.79 6.68
C PHE A 133 -6.75 15.78 5.96
N SER A 134 -6.96 16.05 4.66
CA SER A 134 -6.17 17.04 3.92
C SER A 134 -6.32 18.43 4.53
N PRO A 135 -5.23 19.20 4.75
CA PRO A 135 -5.34 20.56 5.21
C PRO A 135 -6.01 21.45 4.17
N ALA A 136 -6.67 22.51 4.65
CA ALA A 136 -7.32 23.46 3.75
C ALA A 136 -6.27 24.10 2.82
N GLY A 137 -6.57 24.12 1.51
CA GLY A 137 -5.71 24.71 0.50
C GLY A 137 -4.53 23.85 0.04
N SER A 138 -4.36 22.65 0.57
CA SER A 138 -3.36 21.68 0.05
C SER A 138 -4.03 20.68 -0.87
N ASP A 139 -3.45 20.46 -2.04
CA ASP A 139 -3.85 19.43 -3.01
C ASP A 139 -2.86 18.24 -3.00
N ASP A 140 -1.86 18.27 -2.12
CA ASP A 140 -0.87 17.20 -1.98
C ASP A 140 -1.45 16.01 -1.20
N LEU A 141 -1.32 14.82 -1.76
CA LEU A 141 -1.77 13.56 -1.16
C LEU A 141 -0.60 12.69 -0.64
N GLU A 142 0.61 13.27 -0.46
CA GLU A 142 1.72 12.54 0.15
C GLU A 142 1.32 12.02 1.53
N GLY A 143 1.53 10.72 1.77
CA GLY A 143 1.16 10.02 3.00
C GLY A 143 -0.34 9.75 3.20
N LEU A 144 -1.20 10.12 2.22
CA LEU A 144 -2.66 9.97 2.30
C LEU A 144 -3.20 8.85 1.39
N LEU A 145 -2.36 7.87 1.05
CA LEU A 145 -2.75 6.69 0.28
C LEU A 145 -2.86 5.47 1.20
N GLY A 146 -3.97 4.75 1.16
CA GLY A 146 -4.20 3.57 2.01
C GLY A 146 -3.32 2.39 1.61
N THR A 147 -2.72 1.73 2.58
CA THR A 147 -1.96 0.50 2.33
C THR A 147 -2.86 -0.65 1.90
N GLY A 148 -2.39 -1.47 0.96
CA GLY A 148 -3.14 -2.63 0.46
C GLY A 148 -2.95 -2.87 -1.02
N THR A 149 -3.56 -3.94 -1.52
CA THR A 149 -3.59 -4.26 -2.95
C THR A 149 -4.89 -3.76 -3.56
N TYR A 150 -4.76 -3.10 -4.70
CA TYR A 150 -5.85 -2.54 -5.50
C TYR A 150 -5.89 -3.26 -6.84
N GLN A 151 -7.08 -3.69 -7.22
CA GLN A 151 -7.32 -4.26 -8.54
C GLN A 151 -7.67 -3.12 -9.50
N VAL A 152 -6.88 -2.98 -10.54
CA VAL A 152 -7.03 -1.92 -11.54
C VAL A 152 -7.70 -2.49 -12.78
N GLN A 153 -8.84 -1.92 -13.15
CA GLN A 153 -9.64 -2.38 -14.28
C GLN A 153 -9.08 -1.83 -15.60
N PRO A 154 -9.24 -2.54 -16.73
CA PRO A 154 -8.93 -1.98 -18.04
C PRO A 154 -9.69 -0.66 -18.28
N GLY A 155 -8.96 0.41 -18.58
CA GLY A 155 -9.52 1.73 -18.81
C GLY A 155 -9.96 2.49 -17.56
N GLU A 156 -9.63 1.99 -16.38
CA GLU A 156 -9.81 2.74 -15.13
C GLU A 156 -8.93 3.98 -15.13
N SER A 157 -9.50 5.11 -14.73
CA SER A 157 -8.74 6.37 -14.69
C SER A 157 -7.85 6.46 -13.44
N ASP A 158 -6.72 7.16 -13.55
CA ASP A 158 -5.86 7.49 -12.41
C ASP A 158 -6.64 8.13 -11.25
N THR A 159 -7.60 9.00 -11.56
CA THR A 159 -8.45 9.67 -10.57
C THR A 159 -9.34 8.68 -9.83
N THR A 160 -9.89 7.66 -10.52
CA THR A 160 -10.73 6.63 -9.88
C THR A 160 -9.88 5.78 -8.92
N LEU A 161 -8.74 5.28 -9.39
CA LEU A 161 -7.80 4.50 -8.57
C LEU A 161 -7.32 5.30 -7.35
N LEU A 162 -6.96 6.57 -7.57
CA LEU A 162 -6.52 7.48 -6.51
C LEU A 162 -7.63 7.71 -5.48
N THR A 163 -8.88 7.86 -5.93
CA THR A 163 -10.05 7.99 -5.02
C THR A 163 -10.21 6.77 -4.14
N ASP A 164 -10.02 5.57 -4.68
CA ASP A 164 -10.09 4.33 -3.91
C ASP A 164 -8.94 4.21 -2.89
N MET A 165 -7.73 4.66 -3.27
CA MET A 165 -6.57 4.69 -2.37
C MET A 165 -6.78 5.68 -1.21
N VAL A 166 -7.25 6.89 -1.49
CA VAL A 166 -7.53 7.92 -0.47
C VAL A 166 -8.66 7.48 0.45
N ARG A 167 -9.77 6.97 -0.09
CA ARG A 167 -10.88 6.45 0.72
C ARG A 167 -10.45 5.33 1.66
N ARG A 168 -9.57 4.44 1.20
CA ARG A 168 -9.01 3.38 2.07
C ARG A 168 -8.12 3.96 3.15
N PHE A 169 -7.32 4.97 2.84
CA PHE A 169 -6.52 5.69 3.83
C PHE A 169 -7.40 6.30 4.92
N ASP A 170 -8.43 7.05 4.53
CA ASP A 170 -9.35 7.68 5.46
C ASP A 170 -10.00 6.66 6.40
N ALA A 171 -10.43 5.52 5.85
CA ALA A 171 -10.96 4.41 6.65
C ALA A 171 -9.91 3.81 7.61
N GLN A 172 -8.66 3.63 7.17
CA GLN A 172 -7.57 3.14 8.01
C GLN A 172 -7.20 4.12 9.13
N ALA A 173 -7.14 5.40 8.83
CA ALA A 173 -6.85 6.46 9.81
C ALA A 173 -7.98 6.57 10.85
N THR A 174 -9.22 6.54 10.41
CA THR A 174 -10.40 6.53 11.31
C THR A 174 -10.43 5.26 12.18
N ALA A 175 -10.14 4.10 11.61
CA ALA A 175 -10.06 2.83 12.36
C ALA A 175 -8.91 2.82 13.38
N ALA A 176 -7.81 3.55 13.12
CA ALA A 176 -6.73 3.78 14.06
C ALA A 176 -7.09 4.76 15.20
N GLY A 177 -8.28 5.35 15.17
CA GLY A 177 -8.77 6.30 16.17
C GLY A 177 -8.46 7.77 15.86
N LEU A 178 -7.96 8.08 14.66
CA LEU A 178 -7.69 9.47 14.27
C LEU A 178 -9.00 10.24 14.10
N SER A 179 -9.06 11.39 14.76
CA SER A 179 -10.18 12.33 14.70
C SER A 179 -9.68 13.73 15.10
N ALA A 180 -10.48 14.75 14.88
CA ALA A 180 -10.16 16.09 15.39
C ALA A 180 -9.98 16.10 16.91
N THR A 181 -10.77 15.28 17.64
CA THR A 181 -10.70 15.19 19.11
C THR A 181 -9.42 14.52 19.58
N SER A 182 -9.05 13.35 18.99
CA SER A 182 -7.82 12.64 19.38
C SER A 182 -6.57 13.45 19.04
N ALA A 183 -6.53 14.12 17.88
CA ALA A 183 -5.43 14.99 17.50
C ALA A 183 -5.32 16.21 18.42
N SER A 184 -6.45 16.88 18.76
CA SER A 184 -6.47 18.01 19.68
C SER A 184 -5.98 17.64 21.09
N ALA A 185 -6.23 16.43 21.56
CA ALA A 185 -5.71 15.92 22.82
C ALA A 185 -4.17 15.80 22.84
N LEU A 186 -3.55 15.71 21.67
CA LEU A 186 -2.09 15.73 21.45
C LEU A 186 -1.56 17.13 21.17
N GLY A 187 -2.41 18.16 21.12
CA GLY A 187 -2.05 19.53 20.74
C GLY A 187 -1.80 19.70 19.24
N LEU A 188 -2.30 18.79 18.40
CA LEU A 188 -2.04 18.73 16.96
C LEU A 188 -3.32 18.73 16.13
N THR A 189 -3.19 18.98 14.83
CA THR A 189 -4.24 18.72 13.85
C THR A 189 -4.18 17.26 13.39
N PRO A 190 -5.27 16.70 12.82
CA PRO A 190 -5.23 15.34 12.27
C PRO A 190 -4.12 15.14 11.22
N TYR A 191 -3.88 16.12 10.36
CA TYR A 191 -2.81 16.07 9.37
C TYR A 191 -1.42 16.03 10.01
N GLN A 192 -1.19 16.76 11.08
CA GLN A 192 0.07 16.71 11.83
C GLN A 192 0.28 15.35 12.51
N VAL A 193 -0.78 14.69 12.98
CA VAL A 193 -0.69 13.32 13.51
C VAL A 193 -0.31 12.35 12.39
N ILE A 194 -0.86 12.49 11.17
CA ILE A 194 -0.47 11.69 9.99
C ILE A 194 0.99 11.96 9.63
N THR A 195 1.43 13.23 9.67
CA THR A 195 2.83 13.58 9.43
C THR A 195 3.76 12.90 10.44
N ALA A 196 3.42 12.95 11.73
CA ALA A 196 4.15 12.20 12.75
C ALA A 196 4.13 10.69 12.51
N ALA A 197 2.98 10.12 12.13
CA ALA A 197 2.84 8.70 11.82
C ALA A 197 3.75 8.27 10.65
N SER A 198 3.94 9.12 9.64
CA SER A 198 4.84 8.83 8.52
C SER A 198 6.32 8.79 8.95
N ILE A 199 6.70 9.62 9.92
CA ILE A 199 8.04 9.58 10.52
C ILE A 199 8.17 8.31 11.38
N VAL A 200 7.19 8.02 12.22
CA VAL A 200 7.12 6.77 13.01
C VAL A 200 7.25 5.53 12.13
N GLU A 201 6.62 5.53 10.94
CA GLU A 201 6.72 4.43 9.97
C GLU A 201 8.16 4.16 9.54
N LYS A 202 8.94 5.22 9.32
CA LYS A 202 10.33 5.13 8.86
C LYS A 202 11.32 4.84 9.99
N GLU A 203 11.08 5.36 11.19
CA GLU A 203 11.98 5.22 12.33
C GLU A 203 11.66 3.96 13.16
N GLY A 204 10.38 3.66 13.38
CA GLY A 204 9.93 2.50 14.14
C GLY A 204 9.92 1.23 13.28
N TYR A 205 11.07 0.77 12.82
CA TYR A 205 11.21 -0.36 11.90
C TYR A 205 10.42 -1.60 12.36
N TYR A 206 10.36 -1.87 13.67
CA TYR A 206 9.53 -2.92 14.26
C TYR A 206 8.27 -2.32 14.90
N PHE A 207 7.11 -2.89 14.60
CA PHE A 207 5.80 -2.41 15.11
C PHE A 207 5.74 -2.22 16.62
N LYS A 208 6.47 -3.06 17.37
CA LYS A 208 6.53 -2.98 18.84
C LYS A 208 7.12 -1.67 19.37
N ASN A 209 8.00 -1.03 18.59
CA ASN A 209 8.70 0.20 18.99
C ASN A 209 7.93 1.46 18.58
N MET A 210 7.06 1.37 17.57
CA MET A 210 6.36 2.54 17.01
C MET A 210 5.66 3.43 18.05
N PRO A 211 4.96 2.88 19.07
CA PRO A 211 4.32 3.71 20.09
C PRO A 211 5.31 4.56 20.89
N ASP A 212 6.46 3.98 21.25
CA ASP A 212 7.50 4.67 22.04
C ASP A 212 8.24 5.69 21.18
N VAL A 213 8.51 5.40 19.89
CA VAL A 213 9.05 6.37 18.92
C VAL A 213 8.08 7.56 18.75
N ALA A 214 6.77 7.31 18.64
CA ALA A 214 5.76 8.38 18.59
C ALA A 214 5.82 9.26 19.84
N ARG A 215 6.02 8.66 21.01
CA ARG A 215 6.17 9.41 22.26
C ARG A 215 7.41 10.30 22.23
N VAL A 216 8.55 9.80 21.75
CA VAL A 216 9.77 10.62 21.59
C VAL A 216 9.52 11.81 20.68
N ILE A 217 8.87 11.60 19.53
CA ILE A 217 8.52 12.69 18.59
C ILE A 217 7.70 13.76 19.30
N TYR A 218 6.64 13.37 20.02
CA TYR A 218 5.76 14.34 20.68
C TYR A 218 6.42 15.05 21.85
N ASN A 219 7.30 14.39 22.59
CA ASN A 219 8.05 15.05 23.65
C ASN A 219 9.01 16.10 23.06
N ARG A 220 9.74 15.78 21.99
CA ARG A 220 10.61 16.74 21.31
C ARG A 220 9.84 17.92 20.70
N LEU A 221 8.64 17.66 20.14
CA LEU A 221 7.76 18.74 19.67
C LEU A 221 7.32 19.66 20.81
N ALA A 222 6.93 19.10 21.95
CA ALA A 222 6.51 19.88 23.14
C ALA A 222 7.66 20.71 23.71
N ASP A 223 8.87 20.17 23.69
CA ASP A 223 10.08 20.87 24.17
C ASP A 223 10.64 21.86 23.13
N GLY A 224 10.09 21.92 21.91
CA GLY A 224 10.59 22.77 20.83
C GLY A 224 11.99 22.37 20.34
N THR A 225 12.41 21.12 20.59
CA THR A 225 13.71 20.60 20.14
C THR A 225 13.61 20.00 18.74
N PRO A 226 14.68 20.02 17.93
CA PRO A 226 14.73 19.34 16.63
C PRO A 226 14.40 17.86 16.77
N LEU A 227 13.74 17.27 15.76
CA LEU A 227 13.44 15.82 15.80
C LEU A 227 14.66 14.96 15.52
N ASP A 228 15.67 15.47 14.77
CA ASP A 228 16.92 14.79 14.42
C ASP A 228 16.71 13.43 13.76
N MET A 229 15.77 13.34 12.81
CA MET A 229 15.41 12.09 12.13
C MET A 229 16.02 12.02 10.73
N ASN A 230 16.87 11.00 10.48
CA ASN A 230 17.52 10.79 9.18
C ASN A 230 16.50 10.59 8.06
N SER A 231 15.42 9.88 8.32
CA SER A 231 14.36 9.56 7.38
C SER A 231 13.77 10.80 6.71
N THR A 232 13.66 11.91 7.44
CA THR A 232 13.12 13.17 6.92
C THR A 232 14.05 13.83 5.90
N VAL A 233 15.35 13.65 6.07
CA VAL A 233 16.37 14.14 5.12
C VAL A 233 16.43 13.22 3.92
N PHE A 234 16.43 11.89 4.12
CA PHE A 234 16.39 10.92 3.03
C PHE A 234 15.19 11.12 2.12
N TYR A 235 14.01 11.46 2.66
CA TYR A 235 12.84 11.80 1.86
C TYR A 235 13.14 12.93 0.87
N SER A 236 13.76 14.03 1.30
CA SER A 236 14.09 15.14 0.41
C SER A 236 15.19 14.83 -0.60
N LEU A 237 15.97 13.77 -0.38
CA LEU A 237 16.93 13.22 -1.33
C LEU A 237 16.31 12.20 -2.30
N GLY A 238 15.05 11.84 -2.13
CA GLY A 238 14.40 10.76 -2.88
C GLY A 238 14.99 9.38 -2.57
N GLN A 239 15.49 9.18 -1.34
CA GLN A 239 16.13 7.95 -0.88
C GLN A 239 15.29 7.27 0.22
N ASP A 240 15.35 5.95 0.27
CA ASP A 240 14.71 5.14 1.33
C ASP A 240 15.76 4.58 2.32
N GLY A 241 16.66 5.45 2.81
CA GLY A 241 17.74 5.08 3.71
C GLY A 241 19.11 5.08 3.04
N GLY A 242 20.11 4.57 3.76
CA GLY A 242 21.49 4.56 3.30
C GLY A 242 22.47 5.05 4.38
N VAL A 243 23.68 5.41 3.94
CA VAL A 243 24.68 6.03 4.84
C VAL A 243 24.35 7.50 4.99
N PHE A 244 24.04 7.91 6.21
CA PHE A 244 23.77 9.32 6.54
C PHE A 244 25.10 10.06 6.75
N THR A 245 25.33 11.10 5.95
CA THR A 245 26.59 11.86 5.95
C THR A 245 26.43 13.22 6.63
N GLU A 246 27.56 13.87 6.94
CA GLU A 246 27.55 15.23 7.46
C GLU A 246 27.01 16.25 6.43
N THR A 247 27.17 15.96 5.13
CA THR A 247 26.54 16.76 4.08
C THR A 247 25.03 16.67 4.12
N ASP A 248 24.49 15.46 4.34
CA ASP A 248 23.03 15.24 4.46
C ASP A 248 22.48 15.95 5.70
N ARG A 249 23.22 15.89 6.83
CA ARG A 249 22.83 16.57 8.08
C ARG A 249 22.70 18.09 7.89
N ASN A 250 23.49 18.67 7.01
CA ASN A 250 23.51 20.11 6.73
C ASN A 250 22.72 20.50 5.47
N LEU A 251 21.94 19.58 4.87
CA LEU A 251 21.17 19.87 3.67
C LEU A 251 20.08 20.92 3.97
N PRO A 252 20.07 22.08 3.26
CA PRO A 252 19.12 23.15 3.52
C PRO A 252 17.76 22.85 2.84
N THR A 253 16.96 22.00 3.46
CA THR A 253 15.62 21.63 3.01
C THR A 253 14.61 21.82 4.15
N PRO A 254 13.34 22.18 3.87
CA PRO A 254 12.30 22.26 4.90
C PRO A 254 12.04 20.93 5.62
N TYR A 255 12.43 19.80 5.01
CA TYR A 255 12.29 18.48 5.59
C TYR A 255 13.44 18.11 6.55
N ASN A 256 14.53 18.88 6.58
CA ASN A 256 15.65 18.57 7.46
C ASN A 256 15.33 18.91 8.92
N THR A 257 14.94 17.89 9.68
CA THR A 257 14.60 18.02 11.10
C THR A 257 15.81 18.14 12.04
N TYR A 258 17.03 18.19 11.52
CA TYR A 258 18.23 18.64 12.25
C TYR A 258 18.36 20.17 12.26
N LEU A 259 17.88 20.82 11.20
CA LEU A 259 17.98 22.28 11.03
C LEU A 259 16.68 23.01 11.36
N ASN A 260 15.55 22.33 11.26
CA ASN A 260 14.23 22.90 11.48
C ASN A 260 13.54 22.18 12.64
N THR A 261 13.02 22.93 13.58
CA THR A 261 12.17 22.41 14.66
C THR A 261 10.75 22.15 14.16
N GLY A 262 10.05 21.24 14.82
CA GLY A 262 8.70 20.87 14.45
C GLY A 262 8.64 19.68 13.47
N LEU A 263 7.44 19.42 12.95
CA LEU A 263 7.19 18.38 11.95
C LEU A 263 7.61 18.86 10.55
N THR A 264 7.82 17.92 9.66
CA THR A 264 8.01 18.17 8.22
C THR A 264 6.76 18.83 7.62
N PRO A 265 6.89 19.58 6.50
CA PRO A 265 5.76 20.26 5.86
C PRO A 265 4.62 19.32 5.45
N THR A 266 4.96 18.11 5.02
CA THR A 266 4.02 17.03 4.65
C THR A 266 4.45 15.72 5.32
N PRO A 267 3.61 14.67 5.31
CA PRO A 267 4.09 13.31 5.53
C PRO A 267 5.25 12.98 4.59
N ILE A 268 6.08 12.02 4.96
CA ILE A 268 7.26 11.59 4.17
C ILE A 268 7.09 10.21 3.55
N CYS A 269 5.97 9.56 3.81
CA CYS A 269 5.57 8.29 3.20
C CYS A 269 4.15 7.91 3.63
N THR A 270 3.60 6.87 3.00
CA THR A 270 2.35 6.21 3.41
C THR A 270 2.54 5.47 4.74
N PRO A 271 1.90 5.90 5.84
CA PRO A 271 1.97 5.20 7.12
C PRO A 271 1.10 3.94 7.11
N SER A 272 1.55 2.91 7.81
CA SER A 272 0.73 1.71 8.09
C SER A 272 -0.38 2.02 9.10
N PRO A 273 -1.43 1.18 9.19
CA PRO A 273 -2.40 1.24 10.28
C PRO A 273 -1.76 1.18 11.67
N GLN A 274 -0.64 0.47 11.81
CA GLN A 274 0.12 0.37 13.06
C GLN A 274 0.80 1.68 13.42
N ALA A 275 1.44 2.35 12.46
CA ALA A 275 2.07 3.66 12.66
C ALA A 275 1.00 4.74 12.97
N LEU A 276 -0.14 4.72 12.28
CA LEU A 276 -1.28 5.58 12.58
C LEU A 276 -1.78 5.37 14.02
N SER A 277 -2.00 4.11 14.42
CA SER A 277 -2.42 3.78 15.79
C SER A 277 -1.39 4.22 16.84
N ALA A 278 -0.10 4.01 16.56
CA ALA A 278 1.00 4.43 17.45
C ALA A 278 1.04 5.96 17.62
N ALA A 279 0.84 6.70 16.54
CA ALA A 279 0.81 8.16 16.57
C ALA A 279 -0.44 8.71 17.28
N VAL A 280 -1.60 8.04 17.15
CA VAL A 280 -2.84 8.44 17.84
C VAL A 280 -2.81 8.07 19.33
N HIS A 281 -2.16 6.97 19.70
CA HIS A 281 -2.17 6.40 21.05
C HIS A 281 -0.76 6.23 21.64
N PRO A 282 0.08 7.27 21.68
CA PRO A 282 1.42 7.17 22.26
C PRO A 282 1.32 6.88 23.77
N PRO A 283 2.16 5.97 24.31
CA PRO A 283 2.17 5.70 25.75
C PRO A 283 2.64 6.92 26.55
N ALA A 284 2.42 6.90 27.85
CA ALA A 284 3.03 7.87 28.75
C ALA A 284 4.53 7.59 28.88
N GLY A 285 5.37 8.63 28.85
CA GLY A 285 6.82 8.52 28.98
C GLY A 285 7.49 9.88 28.74
N GLY A 286 8.70 10.05 29.27
CA GLY A 286 9.49 11.28 29.13
C GLY A 286 10.68 11.11 28.19
N TRP A 287 10.69 10.10 27.33
CA TRP A 287 11.82 9.80 26.45
C TRP A 287 12.02 10.89 25.39
N LEU A 288 13.29 11.22 25.18
CA LEU A 288 13.73 12.17 24.15
C LEU A 288 14.65 11.53 23.12
N TYR A 289 15.14 10.33 23.41
CA TYR A 289 16.09 9.60 22.55
C TYR A 289 15.69 8.14 22.45
N PHE A 290 16.15 7.49 21.37
CA PHE A 290 16.07 6.05 21.19
C PHE A 290 17.21 5.55 20.31
N VAL A 291 17.57 4.29 20.44
CA VAL A 291 18.55 3.61 19.60
C VAL A 291 18.28 2.11 19.59
N LEU A 292 18.50 1.47 18.45
CA LEU A 292 18.45 0.03 18.30
C LEU A 292 19.59 -0.61 19.13
N VAL A 293 19.27 -1.50 20.08
CA VAL A 293 20.27 -2.14 20.98
C VAL A 293 20.40 -3.64 20.81
N ASN A 294 19.50 -4.28 20.06
CA ASN A 294 19.58 -5.73 19.79
C ASN A 294 19.22 -6.04 18.33
N LYS A 295 19.81 -7.10 17.80
CA LYS A 295 19.51 -7.60 16.43
C LYS A 295 18.08 -8.11 16.26
N ASP A 296 17.36 -8.38 17.35
CA ASP A 296 15.93 -8.73 17.34
C ASP A 296 15.00 -7.53 17.17
N GLY A 297 15.58 -6.33 16.97
CA GLY A 297 14.84 -5.08 16.81
C GLY A 297 14.41 -4.44 18.13
N THR A 298 14.98 -4.82 19.25
CA THR A 298 14.72 -4.13 20.51
C THR A 298 15.45 -2.79 20.51
N GLU A 299 14.70 -1.71 20.76
CA GLU A 299 15.23 -0.36 20.98
C GLU A 299 15.30 -0.05 22.47
N ALA A 300 16.26 0.80 22.85
CA ALA A 300 16.34 1.41 24.16
C ALA A 300 15.95 2.88 24.04
N PHE A 301 15.14 3.34 24.99
CA PHE A 301 14.64 4.71 25.07
C PHE A 301 15.29 5.41 26.25
N ALA A 302 15.61 6.70 26.11
CA ALA A 302 16.31 7.48 27.11
C ALA A 302 15.68 8.87 27.29
N VAL A 303 15.70 9.37 28.53
CA VAL A 303 15.25 10.71 28.89
C VAL A 303 16.39 11.71 28.73
N THR A 304 17.61 11.30 29.12
CA THR A 304 18.79 12.17 29.11
C THR A 304 19.79 11.74 28.02
N TYR A 305 20.57 12.69 27.56
CA TYR A 305 21.64 12.40 26.58
C TYR A 305 22.72 11.46 27.15
N ALA A 306 22.97 11.51 28.46
CA ALA A 306 23.91 10.58 29.12
C ALA A 306 23.41 9.11 29.05
N GLU A 307 22.11 8.88 29.25
CA GLU A 307 21.49 7.57 29.08
C GLU A 307 21.54 7.12 27.60
N GLN A 308 21.32 8.05 26.66
CA GLN A 308 21.43 7.75 25.24
C GLN A 308 22.84 7.28 24.85
N LEU A 309 23.87 7.97 25.31
CA LEU A 309 25.27 7.56 25.08
C LEU A 309 25.57 6.15 25.64
N ALA A 310 25.02 5.82 26.82
CA ALA A 310 25.16 4.48 27.38
C ALA A 310 24.44 3.42 26.51
N ASN A 311 23.25 3.74 25.99
CA ASN A 311 22.51 2.86 25.09
C ASN A 311 23.25 2.67 23.74
N GLU A 312 23.84 3.73 23.18
CA GLU A 312 24.68 3.65 21.98
C GLU A 312 25.94 2.78 22.18
N GLN A 313 26.57 2.91 23.34
CA GLN A 313 27.70 2.04 23.69
C GLN A 313 27.25 0.57 23.78
N LEU A 314 26.12 0.30 24.44
CA LEU A 314 25.52 -1.03 24.49
C LEU A 314 25.20 -1.59 23.09
N ALA A 315 24.67 -0.75 22.18
CA ALA A 315 24.41 -1.12 20.80
C ALA A 315 25.68 -1.57 20.07
N LYS A 316 26.77 -0.79 20.19
CA LYS A 316 28.10 -1.12 19.63
C LYS A 316 28.65 -2.44 20.19
N GLU A 317 28.56 -2.66 21.51
CA GLU A 317 29.01 -3.91 22.15
C GLU A 317 28.24 -5.14 21.65
N ARG A 318 26.97 -4.96 21.28
CA ARG A 318 26.10 -6.01 20.71
C ARG A 318 26.19 -6.14 19.20
N GLY A 319 27.01 -5.32 18.55
CA GLY A 319 27.19 -5.31 17.11
C GLY A 319 25.92 -4.88 16.35
N VAL A 320 25.20 -3.90 16.90
CA VAL A 320 24.05 -3.26 16.33
C VAL A 320 24.42 -1.78 16.20
N GLY A 321 24.72 -1.29 15.00
CA GLY A 321 25.12 0.11 14.84
C GLY A 321 26.21 0.28 13.80
#